data_aa0487b230cd3c3cb6f7d8490ffbd046
#
_entry.id   aa0487b230cd3c3cb6f7d8490ffbd046
#
_cell.length_a   1.000
_cell.length_b   1.000
_cell.length_c   1.000
_cell.angle_alpha   90.00
_cell.angle_beta   90.00
_cell.angle_gamma   90.00
#
_symmetry.space_group_name_H-M   'P 1'
#
loop_
_entity.id
_entity.type
_entity.pdbx_description
1 polymer ?
#
loop_
_entity_poly.entity_id
_entity_poly.type
_entity_poly.pdbx_seq_one_letter_code
_entity_poly.pdbx_strand_id
1 'polypeptide(L)'
;RISDSTASHVREVARRMGYVPNLSARTMIKRKSQLIGVIIPQTGTTNEMDYRNPFYAEILSGIERVTRENGYHIMVSGTGPNQDYSNIAQMRQLDAVIIIGTYPSKFLDDIRQTGIPVVLVDAYVEDDAFHQVRTNDRQGGYLATEHLLELGHRSIAFVSDAVRFPGVFEQRYLGYRDALKAWGLVPEDALRYECNVSYIDSLRLAERIVREGCKADAFFVAADVMALGLIHGFISSGVHVPEDYSVIGFDDMILASMSIPQISTVRQDITRKGEVAAQVAMDAIKSDEKQYICLPLTVVQRGSTGPKSSRKETVL
;
A
#
# COMPACT_ATOMS: atom_id res chain seq x y z
N ARG A 1 -7.83 -46.41 14.68
CA ARG A 1 -8.50 -45.17 15.17
C ARG A 1 -8.51 -45.24 16.69
N ILE A 2 -8.00 -44.21 17.35
CA ILE A 2 -8.02 -44.09 18.81
C ILE A 2 -9.42 -43.61 19.23
N SER A 3 -9.99 -44.11 20.32
CA SER A 3 -11.29 -43.66 20.83
C SER A 3 -11.20 -42.21 21.32
N ASP A 4 -12.31 -41.46 21.25
CA ASP A 4 -12.37 -40.05 21.71
C ASP A 4 -12.02 -39.94 23.20
N SER A 5 -12.42 -40.92 24.02
CA SER A 5 -12.07 -40.97 25.44
C SER A 5 -10.56 -41.08 25.66
N THR A 6 -9.88 -41.94 24.89
CA THR A 6 -8.41 -42.13 24.97
C THR A 6 -7.71 -40.84 24.50
N ALA A 7 -8.18 -40.20 23.41
CA ALA A 7 -7.61 -38.97 22.92
C ALA A 7 -7.76 -37.81 23.94
N SER A 8 -8.91 -37.72 24.61
CA SER A 8 -9.15 -36.71 25.67
C SER A 8 -8.23 -36.94 26.87
N HIS A 9 -8.09 -38.18 27.30
CA HIS A 9 -7.19 -38.54 28.42
C HIS A 9 -5.73 -38.19 28.11
N VAL A 10 -5.25 -38.54 26.91
CA VAL A 10 -3.86 -38.21 26.48
C VAL A 10 -3.63 -36.70 26.48
N ARG A 11 -4.61 -35.91 25.98
CA ARG A 11 -4.52 -34.40 25.98
C ARG A 11 -4.46 -33.84 27.40
N GLU A 12 -5.23 -34.40 28.33
CA GLU A 12 -5.24 -33.99 29.74
C GLU A 12 -3.92 -34.28 30.44
N VAL A 13 -3.39 -35.50 30.23
CA VAL A 13 -2.04 -35.90 30.77
C VAL A 13 -0.95 -35.01 30.17
N ALA A 14 -0.95 -34.78 28.87
CA ALA A 14 0.01 -33.87 28.21
C ALA A 14 -0.03 -32.47 28.80
N ARG A 15 -1.24 -31.89 29.01
CA ARG A 15 -1.41 -30.57 29.65
C ARG A 15 -0.88 -30.57 31.08
N ARG A 16 -1.16 -31.61 31.87
CA ARG A 16 -0.68 -31.73 33.26
C ARG A 16 0.83 -31.83 33.35
N MET A 17 1.47 -32.49 32.35
CA MET A 17 2.91 -32.61 32.26
C MET A 17 3.60 -31.37 31.66
N GLY A 18 2.87 -30.32 31.29
CA GLY A 18 3.43 -29.15 30.61
C GLY A 18 3.97 -29.44 29.20
N TYR A 19 3.53 -30.57 28.60
CA TYR A 19 3.98 -30.93 27.26
C TYR A 19 3.40 -29.97 26.22
N VAL A 20 4.28 -29.19 25.59
CA VAL A 20 3.94 -28.36 24.42
C VAL A 20 4.30 -29.18 23.17
N PRO A 21 3.32 -29.49 22.30
CA PRO A 21 3.60 -30.22 21.06
C PRO A 21 4.63 -29.46 20.22
N ASN A 22 5.68 -30.13 19.77
CA ASN A 22 6.68 -29.57 18.89
C ASN A 22 6.01 -29.24 17.52
N LEU A 23 6.01 -27.97 17.14
CA LEU A 23 5.44 -27.49 15.88
C LEU A 23 6.06 -28.20 14.68
N SER A 24 7.38 -28.43 14.67
CA SER A 24 8.06 -29.14 13.59
C SER A 24 7.57 -30.58 13.44
N ALA A 25 7.33 -31.30 14.56
CA ALA A 25 6.78 -32.64 14.52
C ALA A 25 5.33 -32.70 14.02
N ARG A 26 4.51 -31.68 14.36
CA ARG A 26 3.13 -31.55 13.82
C ARG A 26 3.15 -31.25 12.32
N THR A 27 4.05 -30.40 11.85
CA THR A 27 4.23 -30.07 10.43
C THR A 27 4.58 -31.32 9.62
N MET A 28 5.48 -32.16 10.11
CA MET A 28 5.84 -33.45 9.45
C MET A 28 4.64 -34.39 9.29
N ILE A 29 3.74 -34.44 10.28
CA ILE A 29 2.56 -35.31 10.25
C ILE A 29 1.43 -34.70 9.38
N LYS A 30 1.20 -33.40 9.47
CA LYS A 30 0.07 -32.71 8.80
C LYS A 30 0.43 -32.19 7.41
N ARG A 31 1.70 -32.14 7.03
CA ARG A 31 2.23 -31.49 5.81
C ARG A 31 1.76 -30.02 5.67
N LYS A 32 1.46 -29.36 6.78
CA LYS A 32 1.06 -27.94 6.85
C LYS A 32 1.78 -27.27 8.01
N SER A 33 2.43 -26.14 7.73
CA SER A 33 3.16 -25.38 8.74
C SER A 33 2.26 -24.48 9.57
N GLN A 34 1.10 -24.13 9.05
CA GLN A 34 0.21 -23.08 9.55
C GLN A 34 0.91 -21.70 9.56
N LEU A 35 1.83 -21.47 8.62
CA LEU A 35 2.53 -20.20 8.44
C LEU A 35 2.23 -19.60 7.07
N ILE A 36 1.88 -18.32 7.06
CA ILE A 36 1.76 -17.50 5.87
C ILE A 36 2.90 -16.50 5.85
N GLY A 37 3.68 -16.49 4.77
CA GLY A 37 4.69 -15.47 4.55
C GLY A 37 4.05 -14.16 4.10
N VAL A 38 4.48 -13.03 4.67
CA VAL A 38 4.11 -11.70 4.18
C VAL A 38 5.38 -10.95 3.82
N ILE A 39 5.54 -10.65 2.54
CA ILE A 39 6.72 -9.97 2.02
C ILE A 39 6.37 -8.51 1.79
N ILE A 40 7.14 -7.61 2.44
CA ILE A 40 6.98 -6.16 2.35
C ILE A 40 8.19 -5.59 1.61
N PRO A 41 8.01 -4.71 0.60
CA PRO A 41 9.12 -4.11 -0.10
C PRO A 41 9.93 -3.22 0.84
N GLN A 42 11.25 -3.29 0.71
CA GLN A 42 12.13 -2.28 1.27
C GLN A 42 12.20 -1.10 0.31
N THR A 43 11.67 0.02 0.75
CA THR A 43 11.70 1.28 0.00
C THR A 43 12.85 2.15 0.51
N GLY A 44 13.63 2.74 -0.41
CA GLY A 44 14.72 3.65 -0.06
C GLY A 44 16.11 3.06 -0.17
N THR A 45 17.12 3.88 0.17
CA THR A 45 18.56 3.55 0.10
C THR A 45 19.07 2.81 1.34
N THR A 46 18.31 2.78 2.42
CA THR A 46 18.62 2.05 3.66
C THR A 46 17.94 0.70 3.58
N ASN A 47 18.63 -0.39 3.61
CA ASN A 47 18.05 -1.75 3.64
C ASN A 47 17.14 -2.02 4.85
N GLU A 48 16.44 -1.01 5.34
CA GLU A 48 15.52 -1.07 6.47
C GLU A 48 14.08 -1.17 5.98
N MET A 49 13.29 -2.03 6.59
CA MET A 49 11.85 -2.03 6.39
C MET A 49 11.27 -0.71 6.91
N ASP A 50 10.53 0.00 6.07
CA ASP A 50 9.93 1.27 6.48
C ASP A 50 8.66 1.04 7.30
N TYR A 51 8.84 0.58 8.54
CA TYR A 51 7.76 0.47 9.52
C TYR A 51 7.14 1.81 9.92
N ARG A 52 7.73 2.94 9.49
CA ARG A 52 7.21 4.28 9.76
C ARG A 52 6.06 4.65 8.83
N ASN A 53 5.87 3.89 7.73
CA ASN A 53 4.69 4.06 6.89
C ASN A 53 3.51 3.26 7.47
N PRO A 54 2.45 3.94 7.99
CA PRO A 54 1.30 3.28 8.63
C PRO A 54 0.55 2.32 7.70
N PHE A 55 0.67 2.48 6.39
CA PHE A 55 0.08 1.60 5.39
C PHE A 55 0.38 0.11 5.68
N TYR A 56 1.66 -0.19 6.01
CA TYR A 56 2.04 -1.59 6.28
C TYR A 56 1.46 -2.12 7.59
N ALA A 57 1.31 -1.27 8.60
CA ALA A 57 0.67 -1.66 9.86
C ALA A 57 -0.82 -1.97 9.66
N GLU A 58 -1.52 -1.15 8.89
CA GLU A 58 -2.96 -1.32 8.62
C GLU A 58 -3.22 -2.59 7.78
N ILE A 59 -2.46 -2.83 6.71
CA ILE A 59 -2.64 -4.02 5.87
C ILE A 59 -2.28 -5.31 6.64
N LEU A 60 -1.21 -5.28 7.43
CA LEU A 60 -0.81 -6.41 8.28
C LEU A 60 -1.87 -6.73 9.34
N SER A 61 -2.54 -5.73 9.90
CA SER A 61 -3.65 -5.92 10.83
C SER A 61 -4.80 -6.71 10.20
N GLY A 62 -5.16 -6.39 8.95
CA GLY A 62 -6.17 -7.14 8.19
C GLY A 62 -5.73 -8.57 7.90
N ILE A 63 -4.48 -8.76 7.46
CA ILE A 63 -3.92 -10.08 7.17
C ILE A 63 -3.87 -10.93 8.45
N GLU A 64 -3.35 -10.40 9.55
CA GLU A 64 -3.20 -11.12 10.83
C GLU A 64 -4.55 -11.58 11.35
N ARG A 65 -5.57 -10.73 11.32
CA ARG A 65 -6.89 -11.08 11.81
C ARG A 65 -7.46 -12.32 11.12
N VAL A 66 -7.47 -12.35 9.78
CA VAL A 66 -8.02 -13.47 9.02
C VAL A 66 -7.17 -14.73 9.18
N THR A 67 -5.85 -14.61 9.16
CA THR A 67 -4.96 -15.77 9.33
C THR A 67 -5.12 -16.38 10.71
N ARG A 68 -5.16 -15.58 11.78
CA ARG A 68 -5.35 -16.03 13.16
C ARG A 68 -6.71 -16.71 13.36
N GLU A 69 -7.79 -16.17 12.79
CA GLU A 69 -9.12 -16.79 12.84
C GLU A 69 -9.15 -18.17 12.16
N ASN A 70 -8.29 -18.40 11.18
CA ASN A 70 -8.13 -19.68 10.49
C ASN A 70 -7.06 -20.59 11.13
N GLY A 71 -6.48 -20.22 12.28
CA GLY A 71 -5.46 -21.00 12.98
C GLY A 71 -4.08 -20.96 12.34
N TYR A 72 -3.80 -19.90 11.55
CA TYR A 72 -2.50 -19.62 10.95
C TYR A 72 -1.78 -18.50 11.67
N HIS A 73 -0.47 -18.41 11.50
CA HIS A 73 0.37 -17.30 11.93
C HIS A 73 1.03 -16.65 10.73
N ILE A 74 1.37 -15.37 10.84
CA ILE A 74 2.13 -14.66 9.81
C ILE A 74 3.62 -14.62 10.14
N MET A 75 4.44 -14.73 9.12
CA MET A 75 5.87 -14.46 9.16
C MET A 75 6.14 -13.28 8.23
N VAL A 76 6.47 -12.13 8.82
CA VAL A 76 6.75 -10.91 8.05
C VAL A 76 8.24 -10.84 7.72
N SER A 77 8.56 -10.57 6.46
CA SER A 77 9.93 -10.34 6.01
C SER A 77 9.99 -9.11 5.10
N GLY A 78 10.97 -8.25 5.32
CA GLY A 78 11.31 -7.19 4.40
C GLY A 78 12.22 -7.70 3.29
N THR A 79 12.11 -7.12 2.09
CA THR A 79 12.97 -7.48 0.97
C THR A 79 13.37 -6.29 0.12
N GLY A 80 14.65 -6.19 -0.15
CA GLY A 80 15.18 -5.39 -1.24
C GLY A 80 15.15 -6.16 -2.58
N PRO A 81 15.31 -5.46 -3.70
CA PRO A 81 15.16 -6.03 -5.06
C PRO A 81 16.18 -7.14 -5.41
N ASN A 82 17.19 -7.36 -4.57
CA ASN A 82 18.28 -8.31 -4.83
C ASN A 82 18.27 -9.51 -3.87
N GLN A 83 17.23 -9.71 -3.06
CA GLN A 83 17.18 -10.84 -2.12
C GLN A 83 16.41 -12.02 -2.71
N ASP A 84 16.95 -13.22 -2.54
CA ASP A 84 16.31 -14.48 -2.95
C ASP A 84 15.37 -14.96 -1.83
N TYR A 85 14.07 -14.91 -2.09
CA TYR A 85 13.01 -15.34 -1.16
C TYR A 85 12.48 -16.74 -1.45
N SER A 86 12.78 -17.31 -2.61
CA SER A 86 12.41 -18.68 -2.94
C SER A 86 12.92 -19.64 -1.89
N ASN A 87 14.16 -19.42 -1.44
CA ASN A 87 14.83 -20.21 -0.42
C ASN A 87 14.15 -20.09 0.96
N ILE A 88 13.66 -18.90 1.34
CA ILE A 88 12.94 -18.71 2.62
C ILE A 88 11.59 -19.43 2.59
N ALA A 89 10.85 -19.34 1.49
CA ALA A 89 9.58 -20.02 1.36
C ALA A 89 9.73 -21.55 1.46
N GLN A 90 10.74 -22.11 0.79
CA GLN A 90 11.05 -23.55 0.86
C GLN A 90 11.60 -23.97 2.23
N MET A 91 12.57 -23.25 2.78
CA MET A 91 13.18 -23.59 4.09
C MET A 91 12.19 -23.52 5.25
N ARG A 92 11.23 -22.60 5.20
CA ARG A 92 10.24 -22.42 6.27
C ARG A 92 8.96 -23.20 6.04
N GLN A 93 8.84 -23.93 4.91
CA GLN A 93 7.65 -24.70 4.55
C GLN A 93 6.37 -23.87 4.67
N LEU A 94 6.38 -22.63 4.16
CA LEU A 94 5.21 -21.77 4.18
C LEU A 94 4.05 -22.39 3.40
N ASP A 95 2.84 -22.26 3.92
CA ASP A 95 1.66 -22.82 3.26
C ASP A 95 1.13 -21.88 2.14
N ALA A 96 1.39 -20.56 2.24
CA ALA A 96 1.18 -19.56 1.19
C ALA A 96 2.06 -18.33 1.44
N VAL A 97 2.16 -17.46 0.43
CA VAL A 97 2.90 -16.18 0.52
C VAL A 97 2.02 -15.04 0.01
N ILE A 98 1.98 -13.95 0.75
CA ILE A 98 1.39 -12.67 0.33
C ILE A 98 2.53 -11.70 0.07
N ILE A 99 2.58 -11.13 -1.13
CA ILE A 99 3.64 -10.21 -1.57
C ILE A 99 2.99 -8.84 -1.80
N ILE A 100 3.44 -7.82 -1.07
CA ILE A 100 2.88 -6.47 -1.16
C ILE A 100 3.80 -5.61 -2.03
N GLY A 101 3.22 -4.91 -3.01
CA GLY A 101 3.95 -4.01 -3.91
C GLY A 101 4.55 -4.71 -5.13
N THR A 102 5.43 -4.00 -5.83
CA THR A 102 6.00 -4.43 -7.11
C THR A 102 7.43 -4.92 -6.97
N TYR A 103 7.76 -5.98 -7.67
CA TYR A 103 9.07 -6.63 -7.67
C TYR A 103 9.57 -6.88 -9.10
N PRO A 104 10.88 -7.04 -9.30
CA PRO A 104 11.42 -7.46 -10.59
C PRO A 104 10.88 -8.83 -11.03
N SER A 105 10.71 -9.04 -12.33
CA SER A 105 10.19 -10.29 -12.90
C SER A 105 10.98 -11.53 -12.42
N LYS A 106 12.31 -11.42 -12.33
CA LYS A 106 13.15 -12.49 -11.81
C LYS A 106 12.74 -12.96 -10.43
N PHE A 107 12.41 -12.03 -9.52
CA PHE A 107 11.93 -12.39 -8.17
C PHE A 107 10.62 -13.19 -8.24
N LEU A 108 9.69 -12.78 -9.09
CA LEU A 108 8.41 -13.48 -9.28
C LEU A 108 8.63 -14.86 -9.91
N ASP A 109 9.58 -15.00 -10.85
CA ASP A 109 9.94 -16.28 -11.44
C ASP A 109 10.53 -17.25 -10.39
N ASP A 110 11.40 -16.75 -9.52
CA ASP A 110 11.99 -17.55 -8.44
C ASP A 110 10.90 -18.02 -7.45
N ILE A 111 9.97 -17.15 -7.06
CA ILE A 111 8.85 -17.52 -6.18
C ILE A 111 7.91 -18.52 -6.87
N ARG A 112 7.62 -18.36 -8.17
CA ARG A 112 6.79 -19.30 -8.93
C ARG A 112 7.36 -20.73 -8.88
N GLN A 113 8.68 -20.88 -8.96
CA GLN A 113 9.35 -22.19 -8.92
C GLN A 113 9.18 -22.93 -7.57
N THR A 114 8.79 -22.21 -6.51
CA THR A 114 8.53 -22.84 -5.21
C THR A 114 7.29 -23.73 -5.20
N GLY A 115 6.36 -23.51 -6.12
CA GLY A 115 5.05 -24.19 -6.15
C GLY A 115 4.12 -23.82 -4.99
N ILE A 116 4.48 -22.83 -4.17
CA ILE A 116 3.67 -22.35 -3.04
C ILE A 116 2.63 -21.36 -3.60
N PRO A 117 1.38 -21.37 -3.12
CA PRO A 117 0.38 -20.38 -3.48
C PRO A 117 0.86 -18.95 -3.17
N VAL A 118 0.74 -18.05 -4.16
CA VAL A 118 1.18 -16.65 -4.04
C VAL A 118 0.03 -15.71 -4.33
N VAL A 119 -0.15 -14.72 -3.44
CA VAL A 119 -1.08 -13.61 -3.61
C VAL A 119 -0.29 -12.32 -3.74
N LEU A 120 -0.40 -11.67 -4.87
CA LEU A 120 0.19 -10.36 -5.12
C LEU A 120 -0.81 -9.27 -4.69
N VAL A 121 -0.33 -8.30 -3.92
CA VAL A 121 -1.12 -7.15 -3.47
C VAL A 121 -0.51 -5.89 -4.05
N ASP A 122 -1.33 -5.08 -4.72
CA ASP A 122 -0.91 -3.82 -5.37
C ASP A 122 0.24 -3.99 -6.38
N ALA A 123 0.32 -5.17 -6.99
CA ALA A 123 1.23 -5.44 -8.09
C ALA A 123 0.48 -5.32 -9.44
N TYR A 124 1.15 -4.74 -10.43
CA TYR A 124 0.65 -4.61 -11.80
C TYR A 124 1.44 -5.56 -12.72
N VAL A 125 1.15 -6.85 -12.57
CA VAL A 125 1.79 -7.93 -13.32
C VAL A 125 0.74 -8.59 -14.20
N GLU A 126 1.00 -8.69 -15.49
CA GLU A 126 0.18 -9.46 -16.44
C GLU A 126 0.63 -10.93 -16.41
N ASP A 127 0.23 -11.66 -15.37
CA ASP A 127 0.63 -13.04 -15.15
C ASP A 127 -0.48 -13.84 -14.45
N ASP A 128 -1.02 -14.81 -15.16
CA ASP A 128 -2.09 -15.68 -14.70
C ASP A 128 -1.64 -16.72 -13.66
N ALA A 129 -0.34 -16.80 -13.36
CA ALA A 129 0.17 -17.73 -12.36
C ALA A 129 -0.11 -17.32 -10.92
N PHE A 130 -0.45 -16.05 -10.67
CA PHE A 130 -0.61 -15.50 -9.33
C PHE A 130 -2.05 -15.06 -9.06
N HIS A 131 -2.49 -15.18 -7.81
CA HIS A 131 -3.67 -14.47 -7.33
C HIS A 131 -3.35 -12.99 -7.18
N GLN A 132 -4.30 -12.11 -7.41
CA GLN A 132 -4.09 -10.67 -7.32
C GLN A 132 -5.21 -9.99 -6.53
N VAL A 133 -4.80 -9.10 -5.61
CA VAL A 133 -5.70 -8.21 -4.87
C VAL A 133 -5.18 -6.79 -5.03
N ARG A 134 -5.97 -5.91 -5.62
CA ARG A 134 -5.55 -4.51 -5.87
C ARG A 134 -6.74 -3.56 -5.86
N THR A 135 -6.45 -2.29 -5.96
CA THR A 135 -7.39 -1.23 -6.33
C THR A 135 -7.16 -0.83 -7.79
N ASN A 136 -8.09 -0.07 -8.38
CA ASN A 136 -7.85 0.56 -9.68
C ASN A 136 -7.14 1.91 -9.46
N ASP A 137 -5.81 1.88 -9.28
CA ASP A 137 -5.01 3.07 -8.99
C ASP A 137 -5.08 4.13 -10.08
N ARG A 138 -5.26 3.73 -11.37
CA ARG A 138 -5.46 4.69 -12.46
C ARG A 138 -6.77 5.45 -12.31
N GLN A 139 -7.85 4.75 -11.95
CA GLN A 139 -9.12 5.40 -11.62
C GLN A 139 -8.98 6.28 -10.38
N GLY A 140 -8.23 5.84 -9.35
CA GLY A 140 -7.97 6.63 -8.15
C GLY A 140 -7.22 7.92 -8.46
N GLY A 141 -6.18 7.87 -9.30
CA GLY A 141 -5.48 9.06 -9.77
C GLY A 141 -6.37 10.01 -10.58
N TYR A 142 -7.27 9.45 -11.39
CA TYR A 142 -8.28 10.22 -12.10
C TYR A 142 -9.22 10.96 -11.13
N LEU A 143 -9.80 10.25 -10.17
CA LEU A 143 -10.73 10.80 -9.18
C LEU A 143 -10.08 11.90 -8.31
N ALA A 144 -8.84 11.71 -7.86
CA ALA A 144 -8.10 12.71 -7.10
C ALA A 144 -7.93 14.01 -7.90
N THR A 145 -7.56 13.88 -9.16
CA THR A 145 -7.31 15.02 -10.04
C THR A 145 -8.62 15.71 -10.43
N GLU A 146 -9.65 14.93 -10.76
CA GLU A 146 -10.98 15.43 -11.08
C GLU A 146 -11.57 16.26 -9.93
N HIS A 147 -11.43 15.78 -8.68
CA HIS A 147 -11.84 16.53 -7.49
C HIS A 147 -11.21 17.94 -7.43
N LEU A 148 -9.92 18.07 -7.73
CA LEU A 148 -9.25 19.37 -7.78
C LEU A 148 -9.75 20.23 -8.95
N LEU A 149 -9.99 19.62 -10.10
CA LEU A 149 -10.51 20.28 -11.29
C LEU A 149 -11.94 20.83 -11.07
N GLU A 150 -12.79 20.08 -10.38
CA GLU A 150 -14.14 20.47 -9.97
C GLU A 150 -14.13 21.66 -9.00
N LEU A 151 -13.10 21.76 -8.14
CA LEU A 151 -12.87 22.91 -7.26
C LEU A 151 -12.32 24.15 -8.00
N GLY A 152 -12.13 24.07 -9.32
CA GLY A 152 -11.70 25.17 -10.16
C GLY A 152 -10.19 25.25 -10.40
N HIS A 153 -9.40 24.35 -9.84
CA HIS A 153 -7.95 24.32 -10.09
C HIS A 153 -7.65 23.93 -11.54
N ARG A 154 -6.59 24.49 -12.12
CA ARG A 154 -6.19 24.24 -13.52
C ARG A 154 -4.69 23.95 -13.66
N SER A 155 -3.89 24.33 -12.67
CA SER A 155 -2.45 24.08 -12.60
C SER A 155 -2.17 23.15 -11.44
N ILE A 156 -2.27 21.83 -11.69
CA ILE A 156 -2.20 20.80 -10.67
C ILE A 156 -0.85 20.11 -10.77
N ALA A 157 -0.11 20.08 -9.66
CA ALA A 157 1.14 19.31 -9.56
C ALA A 157 0.86 17.88 -9.13
N PHE A 158 1.68 16.94 -9.60
CA PHE A 158 1.70 15.55 -9.16
C PHE A 158 2.97 15.26 -8.36
N VAL A 159 2.82 14.68 -7.17
CA VAL A 159 3.93 14.33 -6.27
C VAL A 159 3.92 12.84 -5.98
N SER A 160 5.02 12.14 -6.28
CA SER A 160 5.15 10.69 -6.04
C SER A 160 6.60 10.29 -5.78
N ASP A 161 6.84 9.01 -5.47
CA ASP A 161 8.16 8.41 -5.59
C ASP A 161 8.53 8.23 -7.06
N ALA A 162 9.82 8.07 -7.31
CA ALA A 162 10.34 7.77 -8.64
C ALA A 162 9.78 6.44 -9.17
N VAL A 163 9.16 6.49 -10.34
CA VAL A 163 8.61 5.30 -11.00
C VAL A 163 9.76 4.48 -11.60
N ARG A 164 10.21 3.48 -10.86
CA ARG A 164 11.29 2.56 -11.30
C ARG A 164 10.77 1.30 -11.95
N PHE A 165 9.56 0.88 -11.59
CA PHE A 165 8.87 -0.30 -12.12
C PHE A 165 7.39 0.02 -12.29
N PRO A 166 6.67 -0.66 -13.21
CA PRO A 166 5.22 -0.56 -13.31
C PRO A 166 4.56 -0.85 -11.96
N GLY A 167 3.76 0.06 -11.45
CA GLY A 167 3.16 -0.09 -10.13
C GLY A 167 2.13 1.01 -9.81
N VAL A 168 1.74 1.08 -8.54
CA VAL A 168 0.67 1.99 -8.07
C VAL A 168 0.93 3.45 -8.44
N PHE A 169 2.15 3.95 -8.29
CA PHE A 169 2.49 5.35 -8.57
C PHE A 169 2.41 5.69 -10.05
N GLU A 170 2.84 4.77 -10.93
CA GLU A 170 2.67 4.93 -12.37
C GLU A 170 1.18 4.99 -12.73
N GLN A 171 0.38 4.07 -12.20
CA GLN A 171 -1.05 4.03 -12.49
C GLN A 171 -1.77 5.30 -11.98
N ARG A 172 -1.44 5.78 -10.78
CA ARG A 172 -1.96 7.05 -10.24
C ARG A 172 -1.57 8.23 -11.14
N TYR A 173 -0.32 8.27 -11.63
CA TYR A 173 0.14 9.27 -12.58
C TYR A 173 -0.61 9.21 -13.92
N LEU A 174 -0.83 8.01 -14.45
CA LEU A 174 -1.62 7.85 -15.68
C LEU A 174 -3.05 8.36 -15.50
N GLY A 175 -3.67 8.07 -14.34
CA GLY A 175 -5.00 8.60 -14.00
C GLY A 175 -5.04 10.12 -13.89
N TYR A 176 -4.02 10.72 -13.26
CA TYR A 176 -3.84 12.18 -13.21
C TYR A 176 -3.78 12.78 -14.63
N ARG A 177 -2.98 12.20 -15.52
CA ARG A 177 -2.90 12.66 -16.91
C ARG A 177 -4.21 12.51 -17.67
N ASP A 178 -4.93 11.42 -17.44
CA ASP A 178 -6.21 11.16 -18.10
C ASP A 178 -7.26 12.20 -17.67
N ALA A 179 -7.33 12.56 -16.38
CA ALA A 179 -8.24 13.58 -15.89
C ALA A 179 -7.92 14.98 -16.46
N LEU A 180 -6.65 15.38 -16.48
CA LEU A 180 -6.25 16.65 -17.11
C LEU A 180 -6.67 16.72 -18.58
N LYS A 181 -6.42 15.65 -19.35
CA LYS A 181 -6.81 15.56 -20.75
C LYS A 181 -8.32 15.61 -20.95
N ALA A 182 -9.10 14.92 -20.09
CA ALA A 182 -10.56 14.94 -20.16
C ALA A 182 -11.12 16.36 -19.95
N TRP A 183 -10.41 17.19 -19.20
CA TRP A 183 -10.75 18.61 -18.97
C TRP A 183 -10.08 19.57 -19.97
N GLY A 184 -9.46 19.08 -21.03
CA GLY A 184 -8.82 19.88 -22.09
C GLY A 184 -7.49 20.52 -21.68
N LEU A 185 -6.85 20.02 -20.59
CA LEU A 185 -5.57 20.50 -20.09
C LEU A 185 -4.41 19.61 -20.57
N VAL A 186 -3.23 20.21 -20.74
CA VAL A 186 -2.02 19.49 -21.09
C VAL A 186 -1.21 19.25 -19.82
N PRO A 187 -0.85 17.98 -19.48
CA PRO A 187 0.05 17.72 -18.37
C PRO A 187 1.42 18.37 -18.61
N GLU A 188 1.91 19.12 -17.63
CA GLU A 188 3.22 19.78 -17.67
C GLU A 188 4.24 18.98 -16.87
N ASP A 189 5.37 18.58 -17.51
CA ASP A 189 6.44 17.85 -16.83
C ASP A 189 7.07 18.67 -15.67
N ALA A 190 7.05 19.99 -15.79
CA ALA A 190 7.52 20.91 -14.74
C ALA A 190 6.70 20.87 -13.45
N LEU A 191 5.48 20.30 -13.50
CA LEU A 191 4.60 20.11 -12.35
C LEU A 191 4.65 18.68 -11.79
N ARG A 192 5.61 17.88 -12.22
CA ARG A 192 5.88 16.55 -11.66
C ARG A 192 7.05 16.62 -10.70
N TYR A 193 6.78 16.31 -9.44
CA TYR A 193 7.78 16.28 -8.38
C TYR A 193 8.00 14.86 -7.86
N GLU A 194 9.25 14.51 -7.60
CA GLU A 194 9.64 13.20 -7.09
C GLU A 194 10.38 13.34 -5.76
N CYS A 195 9.98 12.54 -4.78
CA CYS A 195 10.69 12.31 -3.52
C CYS A 195 10.34 10.93 -2.97
N ASN A 196 11.14 10.41 -2.02
CA ASN A 196 10.81 9.13 -1.39
C ASN A 196 9.43 9.19 -0.69
N VAL A 197 8.78 8.02 -0.51
CA VAL A 197 7.53 7.89 0.26
C VAL A 197 7.84 8.11 1.74
N SER A 198 8.04 9.36 2.12
CA SER A 198 8.52 9.77 3.44
C SER A 198 7.95 11.14 3.81
N TYR A 199 7.49 11.26 5.06
CA TYR A 199 7.08 12.54 5.64
C TYR A 199 8.18 13.60 5.54
N ILE A 200 9.41 13.24 5.92
CA ILE A 200 10.54 14.19 5.97
C ILE A 200 10.96 14.66 4.57
N ASP A 201 11.00 13.75 3.60
CA ASP A 201 11.42 14.11 2.24
C ASP A 201 10.35 14.97 1.55
N SER A 202 9.07 14.71 1.82
CA SER A 202 7.97 15.53 1.31
C SER A 202 7.92 16.90 1.96
N LEU A 203 8.25 17.02 3.25
CA LEU A 203 8.37 18.30 3.95
C LEU A 203 9.47 19.15 3.31
N ARG A 204 10.65 18.57 3.10
CA ARG A 204 11.79 19.26 2.42
C ARG A 204 11.45 19.63 0.98
N LEU A 205 10.67 18.79 0.29
CA LEU A 205 10.18 19.09 -1.05
C LEU A 205 9.29 20.35 -1.04
N ALA A 206 8.36 20.46 -0.08
CA ALA A 206 7.50 21.63 0.05
C ALA A 206 8.29 22.93 0.29
N GLU A 207 9.27 22.90 1.21
CA GLU A 207 10.19 24.04 1.46
C GLU A 207 10.95 24.46 0.20
N ARG A 208 11.37 23.48 -0.62
CA ARG A 208 12.02 23.74 -1.90
C ARG A 208 11.06 24.37 -2.90
N ILE A 209 9.85 23.84 -3.03
CA ILE A 209 8.79 24.36 -3.94
C ILE A 209 8.49 25.82 -3.61
N VAL A 210 8.35 26.18 -2.34
CA VAL A 210 8.08 27.56 -1.91
C VAL A 210 9.26 28.47 -2.23
N ARG A 211 10.48 28.04 -1.93
CA ARG A 211 11.70 28.83 -2.19
C ARG A 211 11.95 29.10 -3.68
N GLU A 212 11.71 28.10 -4.53
CA GLU A 212 11.94 28.17 -5.98
C GLU A 212 10.78 28.81 -6.72
N GLY A 213 9.63 28.89 -6.08
CA GLY A 213 8.36 29.30 -6.70
C GLY A 213 7.73 28.19 -7.52
N CYS A 214 6.42 28.08 -7.44
CA CYS A 214 5.65 27.08 -8.18
C CYS A 214 4.45 27.72 -8.87
N LYS A 215 4.15 27.26 -10.09
CA LYS A 215 2.96 27.68 -10.82
C LYS A 215 1.70 26.89 -10.45
N ALA A 216 1.84 25.78 -9.73
CA ALA A 216 0.71 24.98 -9.31
C ALA A 216 -0.17 25.76 -8.32
N ASP A 217 -1.48 25.55 -8.40
CA ASP A 217 -2.46 26.00 -7.44
C ASP A 217 -3.07 24.87 -6.62
N ALA A 218 -2.74 23.63 -6.99
CA ALA A 218 -3.13 22.42 -6.24
C ALA A 218 -2.12 21.28 -6.45
N PHE A 219 -2.13 20.32 -5.52
CA PHE A 219 -1.23 19.18 -5.51
C PHE A 219 -2.00 17.88 -5.31
N PHE A 220 -1.86 16.95 -6.27
CA PHE A 220 -2.21 15.56 -6.04
C PHE A 220 -0.95 14.82 -5.59
N VAL A 221 -0.98 14.31 -4.37
CA VAL A 221 0.13 13.60 -3.72
C VAL A 221 -0.21 12.12 -3.63
N ALA A 222 0.65 11.29 -4.17
CA ALA A 222 0.36 9.88 -4.40
C ALA A 222 0.28 8.99 -3.15
N ALA A 223 0.49 9.54 -1.94
CA ALA A 223 0.28 8.85 -0.65
C ALA A 223 0.05 9.85 0.49
N ASP A 224 -0.78 9.52 1.46
CA ASP A 224 -1.13 10.40 2.59
C ASP A 224 0.05 10.79 3.47
N VAL A 225 1.01 9.88 3.68
CA VAL A 225 2.21 10.17 4.45
C VAL A 225 3.05 11.26 3.77
N MET A 226 3.07 11.28 2.44
CA MET A 226 3.72 12.34 1.66
C MET A 226 2.90 13.62 1.70
N ALA A 227 1.57 13.53 1.58
CA ALA A 227 0.67 14.69 1.66
C ALA A 227 0.79 15.41 2.99
N LEU A 228 0.89 14.67 4.10
CA LEU A 228 1.10 15.23 5.43
C LEU A 228 2.43 16.02 5.50
N GLY A 229 3.51 15.45 5.00
CA GLY A 229 4.82 16.12 4.94
C GLY A 229 4.78 17.40 4.10
N LEU A 230 4.14 17.30 2.93
CA LEU A 230 4.01 18.44 2.01
C LEU A 230 3.21 19.60 2.65
N ILE A 231 2.06 19.29 3.26
CA ILE A 231 1.21 20.27 3.95
C ILE A 231 1.99 20.96 5.07
N HIS A 232 2.69 20.20 5.91
CA HIS A 232 3.47 20.76 7.02
C HIS A 232 4.63 21.64 6.51
N GLY A 233 5.31 21.24 5.43
CA GLY A 233 6.36 22.04 4.82
C GLY A 233 5.83 23.34 4.20
N PHE A 234 4.64 23.33 3.60
CA PHE A 234 3.96 24.53 3.13
C PHE A 234 3.62 25.47 4.29
N ILE A 235 2.96 24.97 5.33
CA ILE A 235 2.57 25.77 6.50
C ILE A 235 3.79 26.35 7.21
N SER A 236 4.85 25.58 7.39
CA SER A 236 6.11 26.07 8.02
C SER A 236 6.82 27.14 7.18
N SER A 237 6.56 27.15 5.88
CA SER A 237 7.07 28.15 4.93
C SER A 237 6.12 29.36 4.75
N GLY A 238 5.06 29.47 5.56
CA GLY A 238 4.11 30.60 5.54
C GLY A 238 3.02 30.49 4.46
N VAL A 239 2.83 29.33 3.87
CA VAL A 239 1.79 29.06 2.86
C VAL A 239 0.57 28.45 3.52
N HIS A 240 -0.62 28.91 3.19
CA HIS A 240 -1.87 28.42 3.75
C HIS A 240 -2.47 27.29 2.90
N VAL A 241 -2.91 26.22 3.56
CA VAL A 241 -3.61 25.09 2.95
C VAL A 241 -5.02 25.03 3.57
N PRO A 242 -6.10 25.16 2.78
CA PRO A 242 -6.15 25.05 1.32
C PRO A 242 -6.10 26.40 0.54
N GLU A 243 -6.00 27.57 1.19
CA GLU A 243 -6.24 28.88 0.61
C GLU A 243 -5.24 29.25 -0.49
N ASP A 244 -3.95 28.96 -0.30
CA ASP A 244 -2.91 29.19 -1.30
C ASP A 244 -2.71 27.96 -2.19
N TYR A 245 -2.66 26.78 -1.59
CA TYR A 245 -2.51 25.49 -2.26
C TYR A 245 -3.50 24.47 -1.72
N SER A 246 -4.34 23.90 -2.59
CA SER A 246 -5.11 22.71 -2.26
C SER A 246 -4.24 21.45 -2.37
N VAL A 247 -4.38 20.53 -1.41
CA VAL A 247 -3.62 19.27 -1.39
C VAL A 247 -4.57 18.09 -1.21
N ILE A 248 -4.54 17.11 -2.12
CA ILE A 248 -5.23 15.83 -1.99
C ILE A 248 -4.22 14.70 -1.92
N GLY A 249 -4.40 13.77 -0.99
CA GLY A 249 -3.60 12.57 -0.79
C GLY A 249 -4.20 11.33 -1.45
N PHE A 250 -3.69 10.19 -1.04
CA PHE A 250 -4.16 8.86 -1.41
C PHE A 250 -3.94 7.92 -0.24
N ASP A 251 -4.85 6.99 0.03
CA ASP A 251 -4.89 5.89 0.98
C ASP A 251 -6.02 6.00 2.02
N ASP A 252 -6.31 7.20 2.54
CA ASP A 252 -7.17 7.49 3.70
C ASP A 252 -6.70 6.83 4.99
N MET A 253 -5.39 6.90 5.24
CA MET A 253 -4.80 6.44 6.49
C MET A 253 -5.30 7.27 7.68
N ILE A 254 -5.22 6.71 8.89
CA ILE A 254 -5.66 7.38 10.12
C ILE A 254 -5.06 8.79 10.29
N LEU A 255 -3.81 8.99 9.87
CA LEU A 255 -3.12 10.28 9.91
C LEU A 255 -3.83 11.36 9.07
N ALA A 256 -4.53 10.99 8.00
CA ALA A 256 -5.25 11.96 7.17
C ALA A 256 -6.40 12.64 7.92
N SER A 257 -7.04 11.91 8.83
CA SER A 257 -8.10 12.44 9.70
C SER A 257 -7.59 13.18 10.95
N MET A 258 -6.34 12.93 11.35
CA MET A 258 -5.72 13.52 12.53
C MET A 258 -4.91 14.79 12.24
N SER A 259 -4.59 15.04 10.96
CA SER A 259 -3.82 16.21 10.55
C SER A 259 -4.62 17.52 10.65
N ILE A 260 -3.92 18.65 10.65
CA ILE A 260 -4.49 20.01 10.59
C ILE A 260 -3.79 20.79 9.47
N PRO A 261 -4.55 21.14 8.39
CA PRO A 261 -5.91 20.71 8.07
C PRO A 261 -6.02 19.20 7.86
N GLN A 262 -7.22 18.63 8.06
CA GLN A 262 -7.47 17.21 7.73
C GLN A 262 -7.31 16.99 6.22
N ILE A 263 -6.63 15.91 5.84
CA ILE A 263 -6.26 15.65 4.45
C ILE A 263 -7.45 15.08 3.67
N SER A 264 -7.84 15.78 2.59
CA SER A 264 -8.65 15.20 1.52
C SER A 264 -7.86 14.12 0.81
N THR A 265 -8.47 12.98 0.50
CA THR A 265 -7.73 11.82 0.01
C THR A 265 -8.60 10.89 -0.81
N VAL A 266 -7.99 10.02 -1.59
CA VAL A 266 -8.67 8.87 -2.20
C VAL A 266 -8.57 7.69 -1.24
N ARG A 267 -9.73 7.29 -0.70
CA ARG A 267 -9.82 6.15 0.21
C ARG A 267 -9.66 4.84 -0.54
N GLN A 268 -8.70 4.05 -0.11
CA GLN A 268 -8.68 2.60 -0.26
C GLN A 268 -8.82 1.96 1.12
N ASP A 269 -9.66 0.95 1.25
CA ASP A 269 -9.79 0.25 2.53
C ASP A 269 -8.60 -0.71 2.73
N ILE A 270 -7.51 -0.20 3.32
CA ILE A 270 -6.24 -0.91 3.47
C ILE A 270 -6.41 -2.16 4.34
N THR A 271 -7.15 -2.04 5.46
CA THR A 271 -7.42 -3.18 6.34
C THR A 271 -8.22 -4.24 5.59
N ARG A 272 -9.27 -3.85 4.87
CA ARG A 272 -10.08 -4.77 4.05
C ARG A 272 -9.25 -5.42 2.95
N LYS A 273 -8.32 -4.69 2.33
CA LYS A 273 -7.38 -5.23 1.34
C LYS A 273 -6.52 -6.35 1.95
N GLY A 274 -6.01 -6.14 3.16
CA GLY A 274 -5.29 -7.17 3.91
C GLY A 274 -6.13 -8.39 4.22
N GLU A 275 -7.38 -8.20 4.67
CA GLU A 275 -8.33 -9.30 4.92
C GLU A 275 -8.60 -10.12 3.66
N VAL A 276 -8.89 -9.45 2.55
CA VAL A 276 -9.16 -10.11 1.27
C VAL A 276 -7.92 -10.86 0.79
N ALA A 277 -6.73 -10.29 0.89
CA ALA A 277 -5.48 -10.97 0.53
C ALA A 277 -5.25 -12.23 1.36
N ALA A 278 -5.51 -12.17 2.66
CA ALA A 278 -5.41 -13.34 3.54
C ALA A 278 -6.47 -14.39 3.20
N GLN A 279 -7.72 -13.99 2.93
CA GLN A 279 -8.77 -14.93 2.53
C GLN A 279 -8.40 -15.63 1.21
N VAL A 280 -7.92 -14.89 0.21
CA VAL A 280 -7.42 -15.46 -1.06
C VAL A 280 -6.28 -16.45 -0.80
N ALA A 281 -5.35 -16.14 0.11
CA ALA A 281 -4.27 -17.07 0.47
C ALA A 281 -4.81 -18.36 1.13
N MET A 282 -5.82 -18.23 2.02
CA MET A 282 -6.47 -19.38 2.65
C MET A 282 -7.21 -20.27 1.63
N ASP A 283 -7.82 -19.67 0.63
CA ASP A 283 -8.51 -20.39 -0.44
C ASP A 283 -7.51 -21.04 -1.40
N ALA A 284 -6.43 -20.36 -1.71
CA ALA A 284 -5.35 -20.86 -2.56
C ALA A 284 -4.61 -22.10 -1.99
N ILE A 285 -4.59 -22.26 -0.66
CA ILE A 285 -4.08 -23.49 -0.01
C ILE A 285 -4.98 -24.71 -0.31
N LYS A 286 -6.23 -24.49 -0.74
CA LYS A 286 -7.24 -25.54 -0.95
C LYS A 286 -7.57 -25.78 -2.42
N SER A 287 -7.36 -24.76 -3.27
CA SER A 287 -7.73 -24.75 -4.69
C SER A 287 -6.68 -23.97 -5.51
N ASP A 288 -6.41 -24.48 -6.72
CA ASP A 288 -5.50 -23.82 -7.68
C ASP A 288 -6.23 -22.76 -8.54
N GLU A 289 -7.54 -22.54 -8.34
CA GLU A 289 -8.32 -21.55 -9.09
C GLU A 289 -7.87 -20.14 -8.77
N LYS A 290 -7.37 -19.40 -9.78
CA LYS A 290 -6.82 -18.06 -9.60
C LYS A 290 -7.92 -17.02 -9.38
N GLN A 291 -7.67 -16.12 -8.43
CA GLN A 291 -8.58 -15.05 -8.04
C GLN A 291 -7.95 -13.70 -8.35
N TYR A 292 -8.75 -12.82 -8.98
CA TYR A 292 -8.39 -11.43 -9.31
C TYR A 292 -9.43 -10.51 -8.69
N ILE A 293 -9.04 -9.83 -7.61
CA ILE A 293 -9.98 -9.00 -6.84
C ILE A 293 -9.55 -7.54 -6.95
N CYS A 294 -10.46 -6.70 -7.42
CA CYS A 294 -10.29 -5.25 -7.46
C CYS A 294 -11.24 -4.60 -6.44
N LEU A 295 -10.67 -3.92 -5.44
CA LEU A 295 -11.43 -3.23 -4.40
C LEU A 295 -11.81 -1.81 -4.85
N PRO A 296 -12.95 -1.28 -4.37
CA PRO A 296 -13.43 0.06 -4.74
C PRO A 296 -12.56 1.16 -4.13
N LEU A 297 -12.63 2.34 -4.78
CA LEU A 297 -12.04 3.59 -4.33
C LEU A 297 -13.11 4.68 -4.19
N THR A 298 -12.92 5.61 -3.26
CA THR A 298 -13.80 6.79 -3.09
C THR A 298 -12.99 8.01 -2.70
N VAL A 299 -13.40 9.20 -3.17
CA VAL A 299 -12.84 10.46 -2.69
C VAL A 299 -13.44 10.81 -1.33
N VAL A 300 -12.59 11.19 -0.40
CA VAL A 300 -12.97 11.71 0.91
C VAL A 300 -12.50 13.16 0.99
N GLN A 301 -13.43 14.10 0.81
CA GLN A 301 -13.14 15.53 0.94
C GLN A 301 -13.03 15.92 2.40
N ARG A 302 -11.99 16.70 2.73
CA ARG A 302 -11.72 17.29 4.05
C ARG A 302 -11.20 18.72 3.91
N GLY A 303 -10.47 19.21 4.90
CA GLY A 303 -10.02 20.58 5.01
C GLY A 303 -8.81 20.99 4.15
N SER A 304 -8.07 20.03 3.57
CA SER A 304 -6.86 20.34 2.79
C SER A 304 -7.13 20.71 1.32
N THR A 305 -8.40 20.63 0.87
CA THR A 305 -8.83 21.08 -0.45
C THR A 305 -9.98 22.09 -0.31
N GLY A 306 -9.97 23.12 -1.14
CA GLY A 306 -10.99 24.15 -1.19
C GLY A 306 -11.17 24.71 -2.60
N PRO A 307 -12.20 25.51 -2.85
CA PRO A 307 -12.36 26.19 -4.14
C PRO A 307 -11.13 27.04 -4.45
N LYS A 308 -10.72 27.06 -5.72
CA LYS A 308 -9.63 27.92 -6.16
C LYS A 308 -9.91 29.36 -5.75
N SER A 309 -9.07 29.90 -4.89
CA SER A 309 -9.13 31.29 -4.47
C SER A 309 -8.91 32.19 -5.70
N SER A 310 -9.84 33.15 -5.94
CA SER A 310 -9.58 34.21 -6.87
C SER A 310 -8.53 35.13 -6.23
N ARG A 311 -7.24 34.81 -6.35
CA ARG A 311 -6.18 35.76 -5.99
C ARG A 311 -6.47 37.07 -6.72
N LYS A 312 -6.71 38.14 -6.00
CA LYS A 312 -6.56 39.48 -6.55
C LYS A 312 -5.11 39.56 -7.03
N GLU A 313 -4.91 39.65 -8.34
CA GLU A 313 -3.61 40.05 -8.88
C GLU A 313 -3.25 41.34 -8.17
N THR A 314 -2.33 41.25 -7.21
CA THR A 314 -1.67 42.42 -6.64
C THR A 314 -0.74 42.91 -7.73
N VAL A 315 -1.27 43.80 -8.58
CA VAL A 315 -0.44 44.59 -9.49
C VAL A 315 0.51 45.39 -8.60
N LEU A 316 1.79 45.01 -8.62
CA LEU A 316 2.89 45.85 -8.16
C LEU A 316 3.32 46.78 -9.29
#